data_b91c83d627ad63adcf9c31838ad4cd05
#
_entry.id   b91c83d627ad63adcf9c31838ad4cd05
#
_cell.length_a   1.000
_cell.length_b   1.000
_cell.length_c   1.000
_cell.angle_alpha   90.00
_cell.angle_beta   90.00
_cell.angle_gamma   90.00
#
_symmetry.space_group_name_H-M   'P 1'
#
loop_
_entity.id
_entity.type
_entity.pdbx_description
1 polymer ?
#
loop_
_entity_poly.entity_id
_entity_poly.type
_entity_poly.pdbx_seq_one_letter_code
_entity_poly.pdbx_strand_id
1 'polypeptide(L)'
;MANVQYYGTGRRKSSVARVRLVAGEGNILVNGRALENYFNYETLIRDVKQPLVLTGNENKYDVIVKVEGGGFTGQAGAIRHGISRALLKADLDLRPALKKEGFLTRDARMKERKKYGLKAARRAPQFSKDNYLFFWKSKILYLLLFRKYWYFKNVGLS
;
A
#
# COMPACT_ATOMS: atom_id res chain seq x y z
N MET A 1 -15.88 -0.09 38.84
CA MET A 1 -16.12 -1.31 38.01
C MET A 1 -15.13 -1.29 36.87
N ALA A 2 -14.39 -2.38 36.60
CA ALA A 2 -13.45 -2.42 35.48
C ALA A 2 -14.25 -2.47 34.17
N ASN A 3 -14.06 -1.49 33.28
CA ASN A 3 -14.69 -1.50 31.97
C ASN A 3 -14.13 -2.67 31.15
N VAL A 4 -14.98 -3.59 30.76
CA VAL A 4 -14.61 -4.71 29.88
C VAL A 4 -14.15 -4.17 28.54
N GLN A 5 -12.92 -4.51 28.14
CA GLN A 5 -12.35 -4.10 26.89
C GLN A 5 -11.99 -5.32 26.03
N TYR A 6 -12.41 -5.30 24.78
CA TYR A 6 -12.05 -6.35 23.80
C TYR A 6 -10.96 -5.83 22.90
N TYR A 7 -9.82 -6.50 22.90
CA TYR A 7 -8.62 -6.06 22.16
C TYR A 7 -8.40 -6.87 20.89
N GLY A 8 -8.24 -6.19 19.74
CA GLY A 8 -7.91 -6.80 18.45
C GLY A 8 -6.74 -6.09 17.78
N THR A 9 -5.82 -6.84 17.18
CA THR A 9 -4.73 -6.29 16.37
C THR A 9 -5.00 -6.61 14.91
N GLY A 10 -5.01 -5.57 14.04
CA GLY A 10 -5.10 -5.73 12.61
C GLY A 10 -3.83 -5.27 11.90
N ARG A 11 -3.55 -5.86 10.73
CA ARG A 11 -2.37 -5.52 9.93
C ARG A 11 -2.71 -5.51 8.45
N ARG A 12 -2.21 -4.51 7.72
CA ARG A 12 -2.27 -4.45 6.26
C ARG A 12 -1.06 -3.69 5.71
N LYS A 13 -0.38 -4.24 4.70
CA LYS A 13 0.89 -3.71 4.20
C LYS A 13 1.88 -3.50 5.36
N SER A 14 2.40 -2.30 5.54
CA SER A 14 3.25 -1.91 6.67
C SER A 14 2.48 -1.29 7.85
N SER A 15 1.13 -1.17 7.75
CA SER A 15 0.29 -0.59 8.80
C SER A 15 -0.07 -1.62 9.86
N VAL A 16 -0.02 -1.20 11.13
CA VAL A 16 -0.45 -1.98 12.29
C VAL A 16 -1.46 -1.16 13.07
N ALA A 17 -2.64 -1.73 13.32
CA ALA A 17 -3.70 -1.13 14.13
C ALA A 17 -3.93 -1.95 15.38
N ARG A 18 -3.91 -1.29 16.53
CA ARG A 18 -4.31 -1.83 17.83
C ARG A 18 -5.66 -1.27 18.18
N VAL A 19 -6.67 -2.12 18.18
CA VAL A 19 -8.07 -1.75 18.37
C VAL A 19 -8.54 -2.20 19.73
N ARG A 20 -9.22 -1.32 20.45
CA ARG A 20 -9.95 -1.63 21.69
C ARG A 20 -11.40 -1.30 21.49
N LEU A 21 -12.29 -2.26 21.75
CA LEU A 21 -13.72 -2.04 21.82
C LEU A 21 -14.13 -1.89 23.29
N VAL A 22 -14.85 -0.84 23.56
CA VAL A 22 -15.42 -0.53 24.88
C VAL A 22 -16.92 -0.38 24.69
N ALA A 23 -17.74 -0.75 25.66
CA ALA A 23 -19.17 -0.48 25.59
C ALA A 23 -19.41 1.04 25.51
N GLY A 24 -20.21 1.48 24.53
CA GLY A 24 -20.41 2.91 24.25
C GLY A 24 -21.51 3.17 23.23
N GLU A 25 -21.47 4.31 22.59
CA GLU A 25 -22.49 4.83 21.68
C GLU A 25 -22.12 4.70 20.20
N GLY A 26 -20.96 4.14 19.86
CA GLY A 26 -20.53 3.98 18.47
C GLY A 26 -19.48 4.98 18.01
N ASN A 27 -18.84 5.70 18.93
CA ASN A 27 -17.80 6.66 18.59
C ASN A 27 -16.50 5.93 18.16
N ILE A 28 -15.88 6.38 17.05
CA ILE A 28 -14.63 5.80 16.56
C ILE A 28 -13.53 6.85 16.65
N LEU A 29 -12.55 6.60 17.51
CA LEU A 29 -11.38 7.45 17.71
C LEU A 29 -10.13 6.79 17.15
N VAL A 30 -9.43 7.47 16.26
CA VAL A 30 -8.17 7.01 15.66
C VAL A 30 -7.05 7.96 16.05
N ASN A 31 -6.09 7.47 16.82
CA ASN A 31 -4.98 8.27 17.36
C ASN A 31 -5.45 9.55 18.08
N GLY A 32 -6.56 9.48 18.81
CA GLY A 32 -7.16 10.61 19.54
C GLY A 32 -7.97 11.58 18.69
N ARG A 33 -8.20 11.29 17.40
CA ARG A 33 -9.03 12.10 16.49
C ARG A 33 -10.27 11.31 16.09
N ALA A 34 -11.37 11.99 15.82
CA ALA A 34 -12.56 11.36 15.26
C ALA A 34 -12.23 10.75 13.88
N LEU A 35 -12.90 9.65 13.54
CA LEU A 35 -12.68 8.92 12.28
C LEU A 35 -12.78 9.82 11.05
N GLU A 36 -13.75 10.70 11.02
CA GLU A 36 -14.03 11.64 9.92
C GLU A 36 -12.94 12.71 9.76
N ASN A 37 -12.35 13.14 10.87
CA ASN A 37 -11.24 14.09 10.87
C ASN A 37 -9.88 13.43 10.56
N TYR A 38 -9.79 12.11 10.70
CA TYR A 38 -8.57 11.36 10.42
C TYR A 38 -8.49 10.91 8.96
N PHE A 39 -9.60 10.46 8.38
CA PHE A 39 -9.69 10.04 6.99
C PHE A 39 -10.48 11.05 6.17
N ASN A 40 -9.83 11.69 5.18
CA ASN A 40 -10.45 12.67 4.29
C ASN A 40 -11.36 12.04 3.21
N TYR A 41 -11.38 10.70 3.10
CA TYR A 41 -12.11 9.97 2.05
C TYR A 41 -13.21 9.11 2.66
N GLU A 42 -14.44 9.34 2.26
CA GLU A 42 -15.62 8.59 2.70
C GLU A 42 -15.50 7.08 2.44
N THR A 43 -14.85 6.68 1.34
CA THR A 43 -14.61 5.27 1.03
C THR A 43 -13.81 4.57 2.12
N LEU A 44 -12.80 5.24 2.70
CA LEU A 44 -11.99 4.69 3.79
C LEU A 44 -12.76 4.63 5.10
N ILE A 45 -13.61 5.64 5.37
CA ILE A 45 -14.50 5.66 6.53
C ILE A 45 -15.49 4.49 6.45
N ARG A 46 -16.09 4.27 5.28
CA ARG A 46 -16.98 3.12 5.03
C ARG A 46 -16.26 1.80 5.23
N ASP A 47 -15.04 1.65 4.69
CA ASP A 47 -14.22 0.45 4.86
C ASP A 47 -13.99 0.12 6.35
N VAL A 48 -13.74 1.12 7.18
CA VAL A 48 -13.53 0.93 8.63
C VAL A 48 -14.82 0.51 9.34
N LYS A 49 -15.97 1.09 8.97
CA LYS A 49 -17.28 0.80 9.59
C LYS A 49 -17.87 -0.55 9.15
N GLN A 50 -17.47 -1.12 8.00
CA GLN A 50 -18.02 -2.36 7.44
C GLN A 50 -18.24 -3.51 8.45
N PRO A 51 -17.28 -3.88 9.31
CA PRO A 51 -17.50 -4.99 10.25
C PRO A 51 -18.57 -4.70 11.30
N LEU A 52 -18.70 -3.45 11.72
CA LEU A 52 -19.70 -3.02 12.70
C LEU A 52 -21.10 -3.02 12.07
N VAL A 53 -21.23 -2.50 10.84
CA VAL A 53 -22.48 -2.52 10.06
C VAL A 53 -22.95 -3.96 9.83
N LEU A 54 -22.05 -4.84 9.36
CA LEU A 54 -22.38 -6.24 9.07
C LEU A 54 -22.90 -6.97 10.31
N THR A 55 -22.38 -6.65 11.50
CA THR A 55 -22.75 -7.32 12.75
C THR A 55 -23.85 -6.61 13.52
N GLY A 56 -24.35 -5.44 13.02
CA GLY A 56 -25.37 -4.64 13.71
C GLY A 56 -24.90 -4.06 15.06
N ASN A 57 -23.60 -3.91 15.25
CA ASN A 57 -23.01 -3.45 16.51
C ASN A 57 -22.50 -2.00 16.46
N GLU A 58 -22.97 -1.17 15.51
CA GLU A 58 -22.50 0.18 15.32
C GLU A 58 -22.67 1.07 16.56
N ASN A 59 -23.82 0.95 17.25
CA ASN A 59 -24.17 1.76 18.42
C ASN A 59 -23.90 1.08 19.76
N LYS A 60 -23.24 -0.08 19.78
CA LYS A 60 -22.98 -0.82 21.01
C LYS A 60 -21.56 -0.61 21.55
N TYR A 61 -20.62 -0.30 20.69
CA TYR A 61 -19.21 -0.22 21.06
C TYR A 61 -18.57 1.07 20.58
N ASP A 62 -17.85 1.72 21.47
CA ASP A 62 -16.85 2.74 21.12
C ASP A 62 -15.56 2.07 20.71
N VAL A 63 -14.96 2.56 19.64
CA VAL A 63 -13.75 1.99 19.04
C VAL A 63 -12.57 2.93 19.24
N ILE A 64 -11.63 2.52 20.08
CA ILE A 64 -10.41 3.27 20.32
C ILE A 64 -9.27 2.59 19.56
N VAL A 65 -8.67 3.30 18.60
CA VAL A 65 -7.64 2.76 17.73
C VAL A 65 -6.34 3.53 17.87
N LYS A 66 -5.26 2.79 18.08
CA LYS A 66 -3.90 3.28 17.86
C LYS A 66 -3.34 2.64 16.61
N VAL A 67 -3.09 3.44 15.55
CA VAL A 67 -2.57 2.97 14.27
C VAL A 67 -1.21 3.60 13.98
N GLU A 68 -0.29 2.79 13.45
CA GLU A 68 1.07 3.18 13.14
C GLU A 68 1.49 2.63 11.76
N GLY A 69 2.35 3.38 11.07
CA GLY A 69 2.96 2.98 9.80
C GLY A 69 2.03 3.01 8.58
N GLY A 70 2.63 2.90 7.41
CA GLY A 70 1.93 2.86 6.13
C GLY A 70 1.19 4.15 5.74
N GLY A 71 0.31 4.03 4.76
CA GLY A 71 -0.56 5.12 4.31
C GLY A 71 -2.03 4.88 4.65
N PHE A 72 -2.88 5.87 4.44
CA PHE A 72 -4.30 5.87 4.85
C PHE A 72 -5.07 4.61 4.40
N THR A 73 -4.90 4.16 3.15
CA THR A 73 -5.54 2.93 2.66
C THR A 73 -5.07 1.67 3.41
N GLY A 74 -3.78 1.62 3.78
CA GLY A 74 -3.24 0.53 4.59
C GLY A 74 -3.77 0.56 6.01
N GLN A 75 -3.85 1.76 6.59
CA GLN A 75 -4.36 1.99 7.94
C GLN A 75 -5.83 1.64 8.06
N ALA A 76 -6.69 2.11 7.12
CA ALA A 76 -8.11 1.75 7.11
C ALA A 76 -8.34 0.24 7.06
N GLY A 77 -7.63 -0.47 6.16
CA GLY A 77 -7.73 -1.92 6.10
C GLY A 77 -7.15 -2.65 7.32
N ALA A 78 -6.13 -2.09 7.98
CA ALA A 78 -5.63 -2.63 9.25
C ALA A 78 -6.63 -2.43 10.38
N ILE A 79 -7.29 -1.27 10.45
CA ILE A 79 -8.33 -0.96 11.43
C ILE A 79 -9.51 -1.91 11.24
N ARG A 80 -10.02 -2.08 9.99
CA ARG A 80 -11.09 -3.02 9.66
C ARG A 80 -10.80 -4.43 10.16
N HIS A 81 -9.62 -4.95 9.86
CA HIS A 81 -9.18 -6.27 10.33
C HIS A 81 -9.06 -6.33 11.86
N GLY A 82 -8.60 -5.25 12.53
CA GLY A 82 -8.51 -5.16 13.98
C GLY A 82 -9.87 -5.19 14.66
N ILE A 83 -10.85 -4.41 14.15
CA ILE A 83 -12.25 -4.39 14.63
C ILE A 83 -12.87 -5.77 14.53
N SER A 84 -12.76 -6.44 13.37
CA SER A 84 -13.30 -7.78 13.16
C SER A 84 -12.75 -8.79 14.16
N ARG A 85 -11.47 -8.73 14.48
CA ARG A 85 -10.83 -9.59 15.49
C ARG A 85 -11.22 -9.24 16.92
N ALA A 86 -11.49 -7.98 17.21
CA ALA A 86 -11.96 -7.54 18.52
C ALA A 86 -13.43 -7.96 18.74
N LEU A 87 -14.29 -7.87 17.72
CA LEU A 87 -15.67 -8.35 17.73
C LEU A 87 -15.75 -9.83 18.02
N LEU A 88 -14.86 -10.66 17.48
CA LEU A 88 -14.80 -12.09 17.78
C LEU A 88 -14.46 -12.42 19.25
N LYS A 89 -13.80 -11.51 19.95
CA LYS A 89 -13.56 -11.67 21.39
C LYS A 89 -14.75 -11.26 22.23
N ALA A 90 -15.59 -10.36 21.70
CA ALA A 90 -16.84 -9.98 22.34
C ALA A 90 -17.90 -11.05 22.16
N ASP A 91 -17.99 -11.58 20.94
CA ASP A 91 -19.00 -12.58 20.55
C ASP A 91 -18.42 -13.53 19.49
N LEU A 92 -18.33 -14.82 19.82
CA LEU A 92 -17.81 -15.87 18.94
C LEU A 92 -18.79 -16.23 17.82
N ASP A 93 -20.08 -16.02 18.01
CA ASP A 93 -21.13 -16.37 17.05
C ASP A 93 -21.08 -15.51 15.78
N LEU A 94 -20.41 -14.36 15.84
CA LEU A 94 -20.18 -13.49 14.68
C LEU A 94 -19.14 -14.04 13.68
N ARG A 95 -18.44 -15.12 14.03
CA ARG A 95 -17.36 -15.67 13.22
C ARG A 95 -17.76 -16.09 11.80
N PRO A 96 -18.87 -16.84 11.58
CA PRO A 96 -19.28 -17.25 10.23
C PRO A 96 -19.58 -16.04 9.33
N ALA A 97 -20.28 -15.02 9.83
CA ALA A 97 -20.60 -13.80 9.08
C ALA A 97 -19.33 -13.04 8.67
N LEU A 98 -18.44 -12.75 9.62
CA LEU A 98 -17.19 -12.03 9.37
C LEU A 98 -16.22 -12.82 8.48
N LYS A 99 -16.24 -14.17 8.54
CA LYS A 99 -15.40 -15.02 7.68
C LYS A 99 -15.92 -15.06 6.25
N LYS A 100 -17.23 -15.08 6.03
CA LYS A 100 -17.87 -15.08 4.71
C LYS A 100 -17.47 -13.82 3.92
N GLU A 101 -17.48 -12.66 4.56
CA GLU A 101 -17.08 -11.39 3.97
C GLU A 101 -15.53 -11.17 3.91
N GLY A 102 -14.75 -12.14 4.40
CA GLY A 102 -13.28 -12.09 4.33
C GLY A 102 -12.62 -11.12 5.31
N PHE A 103 -13.35 -10.54 6.28
CA PHE A 103 -12.80 -9.53 7.20
C PHE A 103 -11.81 -10.09 8.21
N LEU A 104 -11.80 -11.41 8.41
CA LEU A 104 -10.85 -12.09 9.29
C LEU A 104 -9.54 -12.45 8.60
N THR A 105 -9.51 -12.41 7.27
CA THR A 105 -8.32 -12.76 6.50
C THR A 105 -7.43 -11.52 6.30
N ARG A 106 -6.15 -11.65 6.64
CA ARG A 106 -5.19 -10.60 6.36
C ARG A 106 -4.93 -10.50 4.85
N ASP A 107 -5.03 -9.30 4.28
CA ASP A 107 -4.57 -9.02 2.91
C ASP A 107 -3.03 -9.09 2.87
N ALA A 108 -2.50 -10.12 2.20
CA ALA A 108 -1.07 -10.38 2.11
C ALA A 108 -0.36 -9.50 1.07
N ARG A 109 -1.11 -8.76 0.22
CA ARG A 109 -0.52 -7.93 -0.84
C ARG A 109 0.35 -6.82 -0.24
N MET A 110 1.62 -6.81 -0.64
CA MET A 110 2.59 -5.78 -0.28
C MET A 110 3.15 -5.10 -1.53
N LYS A 111 3.94 -4.04 -1.37
CA LYS A 111 4.65 -3.41 -2.49
C LYS A 111 5.63 -4.42 -3.08
N GLU A 112 5.52 -4.65 -4.39
CA GLU A 112 6.43 -5.52 -5.12
C GLU A 112 7.83 -4.92 -5.15
N ARG A 113 8.84 -5.77 -4.93
CA ARG A 113 10.25 -5.35 -4.92
C ARG A 113 10.69 -4.95 -6.33
N LYS A 114 11.48 -3.88 -6.42
CA LYS A 114 12.17 -3.51 -7.66
C LYS A 114 13.05 -4.67 -8.11
N LYS A 115 13.00 -5.02 -9.39
CA LYS A 115 13.86 -6.06 -10.00
C LYS A 115 15.04 -5.40 -10.71
N TYR A 116 16.15 -6.10 -10.78
CA TYR A 116 17.29 -5.67 -11.57
C TYR A 116 16.91 -5.58 -13.07
N GLY A 117 17.56 -4.71 -13.81
CA GLY A 117 17.26 -4.46 -15.23
C GLY A 117 15.97 -3.68 -15.51
N LEU A 118 15.12 -3.45 -14.51
CA LEU A 118 13.88 -2.68 -14.63
C LEU A 118 13.96 -1.33 -13.91
N LYS A 119 13.15 -0.35 -14.33
CA LYS A 119 13.04 0.95 -13.66
C LYS A 119 12.20 0.87 -12.38
N ALA A 120 11.26 -0.12 -12.30
CA ALA A 120 10.44 -0.42 -11.13
C ALA A 120 10.26 -1.94 -11.01
N ALA A 121 9.25 -2.44 -10.30
CA ALA A 121 9.00 -3.88 -10.17
C ALA A 121 8.73 -4.57 -11.51
N ARG A 122 8.01 -3.89 -12.43
CA ARG A 122 7.60 -4.41 -13.75
C ARG A 122 7.87 -3.46 -14.92
N ARG A 123 8.28 -2.22 -14.63
CA ARG A 123 8.50 -1.19 -15.65
C ARG A 123 9.85 -1.40 -16.32
N ALA A 124 9.82 -1.88 -17.57
CA ALA A 124 11.02 -2.01 -18.39
C ALA A 124 11.55 -0.63 -18.83
N PRO A 125 12.87 -0.49 -19.11
CA PRO A 125 13.39 0.65 -19.84
C PRO A 125 12.74 0.74 -21.22
N GLN A 126 12.44 1.97 -21.67
CA GLN A 126 12.00 2.21 -23.04
C GLN A 126 13.17 1.94 -23.98
N PHE A 127 12.96 1.02 -24.91
CA PHE A 127 13.93 0.74 -25.95
C PHE A 127 13.59 1.61 -27.17
N SER A 128 14.43 2.60 -27.47
CA SER A 128 14.28 3.44 -28.67
C SER A 128 15.24 2.96 -29.76
N LYS A 129 14.73 2.71 -30.97
CA LYS A 129 15.53 2.38 -32.15
C LYS A 129 16.45 3.55 -32.54
N ASP A 130 16.09 4.78 -32.21
CA ASP A 130 16.83 5.99 -32.57
C ASP A 130 18.23 6.03 -31.94
N ASN A 131 18.41 5.41 -30.79
CA ASN A 131 19.71 5.31 -30.13
C ASN A 131 20.72 4.47 -30.94
N TYR A 132 20.26 3.47 -31.72
CA TYR A 132 21.14 2.70 -32.59
C TYR A 132 21.61 3.49 -33.81
N LEU A 133 20.74 4.30 -34.41
CA LEU A 133 21.09 5.16 -35.56
C LEU A 133 22.11 6.22 -35.14
N PHE A 134 22.01 6.77 -33.95
CA PHE A 134 22.98 7.74 -33.43
C PHE A 134 24.36 7.11 -33.20
N PHE A 135 24.39 5.91 -32.63
CA PHE A 135 25.63 5.16 -32.37
C PHE A 135 26.32 4.72 -33.70
N TRP A 136 25.52 4.32 -34.68
CA TRP A 136 26.00 3.96 -36.00
C TRP A 136 26.55 5.18 -36.79
N LYS A 137 25.83 6.30 -36.76
CA LYS A 137 26.29 7.56 -37.37
C LYS A 137 27.62 8.05 -36.77
N SER A 138 27.77 7.95 -35.46
CA SER A 138 28.99 8.31 -34.77
C SER A 138 30.16 7.39 -35.16
N LYS A 139 29.95 6.09 -35.30
CA LYS A 139 30.97 5.13 -35.74
C LYS A 139 31.39 5.32 -37.22
N ILE A 140 30.43 5.59 -38.09
CA ILE A 140 30.70 5.89 -39.49
C ILE A 140 31.46 7.21 -39.65
N LEU A 141 31.08 8.24 -38.87
CA LEU A 141 31.78 9.53 -38.89
C LEU A 141 33.24 9.39 -38.41
N TYR A 142 33.48 8.58 -37.41
CA TYR A 142 34.83 8.30 -36.88
C TYR A 142 35.68 7.53 -37.93
N LEU A 143 35.12 6.57 -38.64
CA LEU A 143 35.79 5.81 -39.70
C LEU A 143 36.13 6.72 -40.92
N LEU A 144 35.23 7.65 -41.30
CA LEU A 144 35.45 8.62 -42.34
C LEU A 144 36.53 9.63 -42.01
N LEU A 145 36.55 10.11 -40.79
CA LEU A 145 37.61 11.02 -40.28
C LEU A 145 38.97 10.32 -40.20
N PHE A 146 39.00 9.04 -39.77
CA PHE A 146 40.23 8.26 -39.70
C PHE A 146 40.78 7.97 -41.10
N ARG A 147 39.89 7.66 -42.09
CA ARG A 147 40.25 7.45 -43.50
C ARG A 147 40.81 8.74 -44.12
N LYS A 148 40.20 9.91 -43.81
CA LYS A 148 40.67 11.22 -44.30
C LYS A 148 42.01 11.61 -43.66
N TYR A 149 42.22 11.32 -42.38
CA TYR A 149 43.50 11.53 -41.71
C TYR A 149 44.60 10.64 -42.23
N TRP A 150 44.32 9.37 -42.51
CA TRP A 150 45.27 8.39 -43.09
C TRP A 150 45.65 8.78 -44.52
N TYR A 151 44.72 9.25 -45.36
CA TYR A 151 44.94 9.74 -46.69
C TYR A 151 45.85 11.01 -46.70
N PHE A 152 45.59 11.95 -45.81
CA PHE A 152 46.42 13.16 -45.69
C PHE A 152 47.86 12.87 -45.23
N LYS A 153 48.02 11.87 -44.36
CA LYS A 153 49.34 11.47 -43.86
C LYS A 153 50.20 10.76 -44.90
N ASN A 154 49.59 10.06 -45.87
CA ASN A 154 50.32 9.25 -46.84
C ASN A 154 50.46 9.91 -48.25
N VAL A 155 49.67 10.96 -48.52
CA VAL A 155 49.70 11.64 -49.84
C VAL A 155 50.33 13.01 -49.75
N GLY A 156 50.63 13.50 -48.56
CA GLY A 156 51.21 14.83 -48.32
C GLY A 156 52.76 14.86 -48.21
N LEU A 157 53.44 13.83 -48.68
CA LEU A 157 54.92 13.78 -48.73
C LEU A 157 55.39 13.41 -50.15
N SER A 158 55.27 14.35 -51.06
CA SER A 158 56.11 14.44 -52.26
C SER A 158 56.16 15.88 -52.72
#